data_d7241df6f2aee4f8785f83764ee5238e
#
_entry.id   d7241df6f2aee4f8785f83764ee5238e
#
_cell.length_a   1.000
_cell.length_b   1.000
_cell.length_c   1.000
_cell.angle_alpha   90.00
_cell.angle_beta   90.00
_cell.angle_gamma   90.00
#
_symmetry.space_group_name_H-M   'P 1'
#
loop_
_entity.id
_entity.type
_entity.pdbx_description
1 polymer ?
#
loop_
_entity_poly.entity_id
_entity_poly.type
_entity_poly.pdbx_seq_one_letter_code
_entity_poly.pdbx_strand_id
1 'polypeptide(L)'
;MVKSFRPNIFTKLFVVLSVVMSVLAFSSLFSYNTFKTLGYFCHQLPNRCFNILGNQMGICCRCMGLYLGMCFYGLYMLRRKQNVYIILSGISAAAATIYCKKNGIETNNISRFLSGALVGALVIFFFDFLASAIAISYLRVLHYIDIKLS
;
A
#
# COMPACT_ATOMS: atom_id res chain seq x y z
N MET A 1 28.92 0.04 0.68
CA MET A 1 28.33 0.54 -0.59
C MET A 1 27.00 -0.19 -0.80
N VAL A 2 25.85 0.44 -0.50
CA VAL A 2 24.53 -0.13 -0.79
C VAL A 2 24.32 0.00 -2.29
N LYS A 3 24.39 -1.13 -3.02
CA LYS A 3 24.09 -1.18 -4.46
C LYS A 3 22.74 -0.52 -4.70
N SER A 4 22.68 0.41 -5.64
CA SER A 4 21.47 1.08 -6.12
C SER A 4 20.43 0.02 -6.48
N PHE A 5 19.45 -0.14 -5.60
CA PHE A 5 18.39 -1.12 -5.75
C PHE A 5 17.45 -0.62 -6.84
N ARG A 6 17.39 -1.30 -7.97
CA ARG A 6 16.38 -1.02 -9.00
C ARG A 6 15.05 -1.61 -8.54
N PRO A 7 13.95 -0.88 -8.67
CA PRO A 7 12.63 -1.37 -8.28
C PRO A 7 12.30 -2.66 -9.05
N ASN A 8 11.90 -3.68 -8.30
CA ASN A 8 11.55 -4.98 -8.85
C ASN A 8 10.26 -4.90 -9.70
N ILE A 9 10.05 -5.89 -10.57
CA ILE A 9 8.83 -6.00 -11.37
C ILE A 9 7.58 -6.03 -10.48
N PHE A 10 7.68 -6.61 -9.29
CA PHE A 10 6.60 -6.65 -8.29
C PHE A 10 6.21 -5.25 -7.81
N THR A 11 7.19 -4.37 -7.53
CA THR A 11 6.92 -2.97 -7.14
C THR A 11 6.14 -2.25 -8.23
N LYS A 12 6.52 -2.44 -9.49
CA LYS A 12 5.80 -1.86 -10.64
C LYS A 12 4.37 -2.38 -10.73
N LEU A 13 4.17 -3.70 -10.55
CA LEU A 13 2.86 -4.32 -10.56
C LEU A 13 1.96 -3.78 -9.43
N PHE A 14 2.49 -3.66 -8.21
CA PHE A 14 1.76 -3.09 -7.08
C PHE A 14 1.40 -1.62 -7.29
N VAL A 15 2.28 -0.82 -7.91
CA VAL A 15 1.97 0.57 -8.28
C VAL A 15 0.81 0.61 -9.27
N VAL A 16 0.85 -0.20 -10.33
CA VAL A 16 -0.24 -0.26 -11.31
C VAL A 16 -1.55 -0.67 -10.65
N LEU A 17 -1.54 -1.73 -9.82
CA LEU A 17 -2.72 -2.18 -9.10
C LEU A 17 -3.28 -1.09 -8.18
N SER A 18 -2.43 -0.37 -7.45
CA SER A 18 -2.85 0.71 -6.56
C SER A 18 -3.44 1.91 -7.31
N VAL A 19 -2.90 2.23 -8.49
CA VAL A 19 -3.47 3.25 -9.38
C VAL A 19 -4.87 2.82 -9.85
N VAL A 20 -5.01 1.59 -10.34
CA VAL A 20 -6.29 1.05 -10.80
C VAL A 20 -7.34 1.10 -9.68
N MET A 21 -6.99 0.63 -8.48
CA MET A 21 -7.90 0.66 -7.33
C MET A 21 -8.27 2.09 -6.91
N SER A 22 -7.35 3.04 -6.99
CA SER A 22 -7.62 4.45 -6.71
C SER A 22 -8.59 5.05 -7.75
N VAL A 23 -8.39 4.77 -9.03
CA VAL A 23 -9.28 5.21 -10.10
C VAL A 23 -10.68 4.60 -9.95
N LEU A 24 -10.78 3.31 -9.65
CA LEU A 24 -12.06 2.64 -9.38
C LEU A 24 -12.77 3.24 -8.17
N ALA A 25 -12.03 3.62 -7.12
CA ALA A 25 -12.59 4.28 -5.96
C ALA A 25 -13.22 5.63 -6.29
N PHE A 26 -12.57 6.45 -7.11
CA PHE A 26 -13.15 7.70 -7.60
C PHE A 26 -14.31 7.49 -8.55
N SER A 27 -14.23 6.52 -9.48
CA SER A 27 -15.31 6.23 -10.42
C SER A 27 -16.57 5.69 -9.72
N SER A 28 -16.46 5.13 -8.53
CA SER A 28 -17.61 4.69 -7.72
C SER A 28 -18.54 5.82 -7.29
N LEU A 29 -18.08 7.07 -7.31
CA LEU A 29 -18.93 8.24 -7.05
C LEU A 29 -19.97 8.48 -8.14
N PHE A 30 -19.71 8.01 -9.35
CA PHE A 30 -20.55 8.24 -10.55
C PHE A 30 -21.20 6.97 -11.07
N SER A 31 -20.76 5.78 -10.64
CA SER A 31 -21.23 4.49 -11.15
C SER A 31 -21.63 3.54 -10.02
N TYR A 32 -22.90 3.20 -9.96
CA TYR A 32 -23.43 2.22 -9.01
C TYR A 32 -22.79 0.83 -9.15
N ASN A 33 -22.53 0.40 -10.38
CA ASN A 33 -21.90 -0.91 -10.62
C ASN A 33 -20.48 -0.97 -10.05
N THR A 34 -19.70 0.09 -10.22
CA THR A 34 -18.36 0.21 -9.63
C THR A 34 -18.43 0.24 -8.09
N PHE A 35 -19.41 0.98 -7.55
CA PHE A 35 -19.65 1.00 -6.10
C PHE A 35 -19.91 -0.41 -5.55
N LYS A 36 -20.83 -1.16 -6.18
CA LYS A 36 -21.17 -2.53 -5.80
C LYS A 36 -19.97 -3.48 -5.91
N THR A 37 -19.18 -3.37 -6.98
CA THR A 37 -17.98 -4.20 -7.19
C THR A 37 -16.93 -3.95 -6.09
N LEU A 38 -16.72 -2.72 -5.68
CA LEU A 38 -15.81 -2.38 -4.60
C LEU A 38 -16.26 -2.90 -3.23
N GLY A 39 -17.55 -3.22 -3.07
CA GLY A 39 -18.10 -3.88 -1.88
C GLY A 39 -17.47 -5.24 -1.57
N TYR A 40 -16.94 -5.94 -2.56
CA TYR A 40 -16.19 -7.19 -2.34
C TYR A 40 -14.83 -6.97 -1.66
N PHE A 41 -14.27 -5.77 -1.77
CA PHE A 41 -12.95 -5.42 -1.23
C PHE A 41 -13.00 -4.55 0.02
N CYS A 42 -14.15 -3.90 0.28
CA CYS A 42 -14.31 -3.00 1.41
C CYS A 42 -15.73 -3.05 1.98
N HIS A 43 -15.85 -2.96 3.32
CA HIS A 43 -17.13 -3.00 4.02
C HIS A 43 -18.03 -1.79 3.78
N GLN A 44 -17.58 -0.72 3.12
CA GLN A 44 -18.34 0.46 2.68
C GLN A 44 -19.23 1.10 3.77
N LEU A 45 -18.77 1.06 5.04
CA LEU A 45 -19.54 1.64 6.15
C LEU A 45 -19.70 3.15 5.97
N PRO A 46 -20.93 3.70 5.95
CA PRO A 46 -21.17 5.12 5.63
C PRO A 46 -20.41 6.11 6.53
N ASN A 47 -20.32 5.82 7.83
CA ASN A 47 -19.58 6.64 8.79
C ASN A 47 -18.05 6.57 8.66
N ARG A 48 -17.53 5.71 7.79
CA ARG A 48 -16.08 5.50 7.56
C ARG A 48 -15.65 5.79 6.13
N CYS A 49 -16.57 6.22 5.28
CA CYS A 49 -16.30 6.60 3.89
C CYS A 49 -16.35 8.11 3.75
N PHE A 50 -15.66 8.64 2.74
CA PHE A 50 -15.85 10.03 2.35
C PHE A 50 -17.16 10.18 1.57
N ASN A 51 -17.89 11.27 1.86
CA ASN A 51 -19.01 11.72 1.05
C ASN A 51 -18.55 12.91 0.22
N ILE A 52 -18.63 12.77 -1.09
CA ILE A 52 -18.22 13.80 -2.06
C ILE A 52 -19.41 14.09 -2.97
N LEU A 53 -19.81 15.34 -3.07
CA LEU A 53 -20.96 15.77 -3.89
C LEU A 53 -22.27 15.01 -3.57
N GLY A 54 -22.48 14.67 -2.30
CA GLY A 54 -23.66 13.91 -1.87
C GLY A 54 -23.58 12.39 -2.07
N ASN A 55 -22.57 11.90 -2.76
CA ASN A 55 -22.36 10.48 -3.01
C ASN A 55 -21.32 9.87 -2.05
N GLN A 56 -21.61 8.70 -1.51
CA GLN A 56 -20.66 7.94 -0.71
C GLN A 56 -19.62 7.29 -1.59
N MET A 57 -18.35 7.40 -1.21
CA MET A 57 -17.25 6.68 -1.88
C MET A 57 -17.34 5.17 -1.67
N GLY A 58 -17.06 4.39 -2.71
CA GLY A 58 -17.14 2.92 -2.71
C GLY A 58 -16.11 2.20 -1.86
N ILE A 59 -15.19 2.93 -1.22
CA ILE A 59 -14.21 2.37 -0.26
C ILE A 59 -14.07 3.28 0.96
N CYS A 60 -13.74 2.70 2.11
CA CYS A 60 -13.55 3.47 3.34
C CYS A 60 -12.28 4.32 3.28
N CYS A 61 -12.24 5.38 4.09
CA CYS A 61 -11.12 6.34 4.15
C CYS A 61 -9.76 5.67 4.37
N ARG A 62 -9.70 4.60 5.18
CA ARG A 62 -8.46 3.85 5.42
C ARG A 62 -7.98 3.11 4.18
N CYS A 63 -8.88 2.41 3.47
CA CYS A 63 -8.53 1.72 2.22
C CYS A 63 -8.12 2.71 1.12
N MET A 64 -8.80 3.85 1.03
CA MET A 64 -8.41 4.92 0.12
C MET A 64 -7.01 5.44 0.41
N GLY A 65 -6.72 5.72 1.69
CA GLY A 65 -5.37 6.10 2.12
C GLY A 65 -4.34 5.04 1.75
N LEU A 66 -4.63 3.76 2.01
CA LEU A 66 -3.73 2.64 1.71
C LEU A 66 -3.37 2.58 0.22
N TYR A 67 -4.34 2.64 -0.69
CA TYR A 67 -4.07 2.61 -2.13
C TYR A 67 -3.32 3.84 -2.61
N LEU A 68 -3.68 5.03 -2.16
CA LEU A 68 -2.94 6.25 -2.49
C LEU A 68 -1.53 6.25 -1.90
N GLY A 69 -1.35 5.78 -0.68
CA GLY A 69 -0.04 5.64 -0.05
C GLY A 69 0.87 4.68 -0.82
N MET A 70 0.34 3.52 -1.25
CA MET A 70 1.06 2.60 -2.13
C MET A 70 1.42 3.25 -3.48
N CYS A 71 0.49 3.99 -4.08
CA CYS A 71 0.72 4.66 -5.35
C CYS A 71 1.85 5.69 -5.24
N PHE A 72 1.74 6.65 -4.34
CA PHE A 72 2.71 7.76 -4.21
C PHE A 72 4.09 7.26 -3.75
N TYR A 73 4.13 6.39 -2.76
CA TYR A 73 5.40 5.85 -2.29
C TYR A 73 6.05 4.92 -3.31
N GLY A 74 5.26 4.10 -4.02
CA GLY A 74 5.76 3.28 -5.09
C GLY A 74 6.36 4.10 -6.23
N LEU A 75 5.69 5.19 -6.67
CA LEU A 75 6.23 6.14 -7.65
C LEU A 75 7.51 6.82 -7.15
N TYR A 76 7.57 7.17 -5.86
CA TYR A 76 8.77 7.71 -5.24
C TYR A 76 9.94 6.71 -5.30
N MET A 77 9.70 5.43 -4.95
CA MET A 77 10.70 4.36 -5.01
C MET A 77 11.22 4.08 -6.41
N LEU A 78 10.38 4.27 -7.46
CA LEU A 78 10.83 4.13 -8.85
C LEU A 78 11.90 5.16 -9.23
N ARG A 79 11.95 6.30 -8.55
CA ARG A 79 12.85 7.42 -8.85
C ARG A 79 13.98 7.60 -7.85
N ARG A 80 13.81 7.20 -6.59
CA ARG A 80 14.76 7.50 -5.50
C ARG A 80 15.02 6.26 -4.63
N LYS A 81 16.07 6.37 -3.77
CA LYS A 81 16.43 5.35 -2.78
C LYS A 81 15.40 5.30 -1.64
N GLN A 82 15.28 4.12 -1.04
CA GLN A 82 14.42 3.88 0.13
C GLN A 82 14.75 4.84 1.29
N ASN A 83 13.72 5.32 1.97
CA ASN A 83 13.85 6.22 3.11
C ASN A 83 13.35 5.51 4.39
N VAL A 84 14.27 5.28 5.32
CA VAL A 84 14.00 4.60 6.60
C VAL A 84 12.94 5.34 7.43
N TYR A 85 12.87 6.66 7.36
CA TYR A 85 11.87 7.43 8.11
C TYR A 85 10.44 7.11 7.71
N ILE A 86 10.20 6.81 6.43
CA ILE A 86 8.87 6.42 5.94
C ILE A 86 8.47 5.05 6.49
N ILE A 87 9.43 4.14 6.64
CA ILE A 87 9.20 2.82 7.24
C ILE A 87 8.79 2.96 8.70
N LEU A 88 9.57 3.73 9.47
CA LEU A 88 9.30 3.97 10.88
C LEU A 88 7.93 4.64 11.08
N SER A 89 7.58 5.63 10.25
CA SER A 89 6.26 6.27 10.28
C SER A 89 5.12 5.31 9.93
N GLY A 90 5.32 4.39 8.98
CA GLY A 90 4.35 3.35 8.64
C GLY A 90 4.12 2.37 9.79
N ILE A 91 5.19 1.92 10.45
CA ILE A 91 5.10 1.04 11.63
C ILE A 91 4.38 1.73 12.78
N SER A 92 4.73 2.99 13.09
CA SER A 92 4.06 3.75 14.15
C SER A 92 2.59 3.98 13.86
N ALA A 93 2.21 4.27 12.61
CA ALA A 93 0.83 4.42 12.20
C ALA A 93 0.04 3.10 12.31
N ALA A 94 0.64 1.97 11.97
CA ALA A 94 0.04 0.66 12.14
C ALA A 94 -0.19 0.34 13.63
N ALA A 95 0.81 0.56 14.48
CA ALA A 95 0.71 0.37 15.92
C ALA A 95 -0.37 1.28 16.56
N ALA A 96 -0.39 2.57 16.21
CA ALA A 96 -1.41 3.51 16.66
C ALA A 96 -2.83 3.08 16.24
N THR A 97 -2.99 2.56 15.04
CA THR A 97 -4.27 2.04 14.54
C THR A 97 -4.77 0.85 15.35
N ILE A 98 -3.88 -0.09 15.68
CA ILE A 98 -4.20 -1.26 16.50
C ILE A 98 -4.56 -0.81 17.92
N TYR A 99 -3.79 0.12 18.50
CA TYR A 99 -4.04 0.68 19.83
C TYR A 99 -5.41 1.36 19.93
N CYS A 100 -5.74 2.25 18.99
CA CYS A 100 -7.05 2.92 18.94
C CYS A 100 -8.21 1.92 18.83
N LYS A 101 -8.05 0.89 17.99
CA LYS A 101 -9.07 -0.16 17.83
C LYS A 101 -9.27 -0.95 19.13
N LYS A 102 -8.19 -1.31 19.82
CA LYS A 102 -8.25 -2.08 21.09
C LYS A 102 -8.95 -1.29 22.21
N ASN A 103 -8.72 0.02 22.27
CA ASN A 103 -9.29 0.88 23.30
C ASN A 103 -10.64 1.50 22.92
N GLY A 104 -11.25 1.10 21.79
CA GLY A 104 -12.53 1.64 21.35
C GLY A 104 -12.52 3.13 20.99
N ILE A 105 -11.33 3.72 20.75
CA ILE A 105 -11.19 5.13 20.43
C ILE A 105 -11.68 5.38 19.01
N GLU A 106 -12.71 6.20 18.86
CA GLU A 106 -13.20 6.61 17.55
C GLU A 106 -12.21 7.55 16.88
N THR A 107 -11.77 7.17 15.69
CA THR A 107 -10.86 7.98 14.88
C THR A 107 -11.62 8.72 13.78
N ASN A 108 -11.26 9.97 13.54
CA ASN A 108 -11.79 10.78 12.44
C ASN A 108 -11.42 10.17 11.08
N ASN A 109 -12.22 10.43 10.04
CA ASN A 109 -11.98 9.95 8.68
C ASN A 109 -10.63 10.43 8.09
N ILE A 110 -10.20 11.64 8.42
CA ILE A 110 -8.87 12.15 8.02
C ILE A 110 -7.74 11.34 8.68
N SER A 111 -7.84 11.08 9.98
CA SER A 111 -6.84 10.27 10.69
C SER A 111 -6.77 8.83 10.14
N ARG A 112 -7.94 8.25 9.79
CA ARG A 112 -8.03 6.94 9.13
C ARG A 112 -7.36 6.95 7.76
N PHE A 113 -7.55 8.01 6.99
CA PHE A 113 -6.93 8.18 5.68
C PHE A 113 -5.41 8.29 5.80
N LEU A 114 -4.89 9.17 6.66
CA LEU A 114 -3.46 9.37 6.85
C LEU A 114 -2.76 8.11 7.37
N SER A 115 -3.35 7.43 8.36
CA SER A 115 -2.81 6.16 8.85
C SER A 115 -2.83 5.08 7.76
N GLY A 116 -3.86 5.04 6.94
CA GLY A 116 -3.92 4.17 5.77
C GLY A 116 -2.80 4.45 4.77
N ALA A 117 -2.52 5.72 4.47
CA ALA A 117 -1.46 6.11 3.54
C ALA A 117 -0.07 5.69 4.03
N LEU A 118 0.22 5.87 5.31
CA LEU A 118 1.49 5.44 5.89
C LEU A 118 1.63 3.91 5.89
N VAL A 119 0.55 3.19 6.20
CA VAL A 119 0.54 1.72 6.10
C VAL A 119 0.70 1.26 4.65
N GLY A 120 0.10 1.94 3.68
CA GLY A 120 0.25 1.65 2.26
C GLY A 120 1.71 1.79 1.78
N ALA A 121 2.40 2.82 2.23
CA ALA A 121 3.83 3.01 1.96
C ALA A 121 4.67 1.86 2.56
N LEU A 122 4.35 1.44 3.80
CA LEU A 122 5.01 0.32 4.47
C LEU A 122 4.79 -1.00 3.72
N VAL A 123 3.59 -1.25 3.22
CA VAL A 123 3.25 -2.47 2.46
C VAL A 123 4.13 -2.59 1.21
N ILE A 124 4.23 -1.56 0.39
CA ILE A 124 5.09 -1.58 -0.81
C ILE A 124 6.55 -1.81 -0.43
N PHE A 125 7.04 -1.13 0.60
CA PHE A 125 8.41 -1.34 1.08
C PHE A 125 8.66 -2.80 1.46
N PHE A 126 7.75 -3.39 2.25
CA PHE A 126 7.90 -4.76 2.71
C PHE A 126 7.94 -5.76 1.54
N PHE A 127 7.05 -5.63 0.57
CA PHE A 127 7.04 -6.50 -0.61
C PHE A 127 8.28 -6.33 -1.49
N ASP A 128 8.76 -5.11 -1.68
CA ASP A 128 10.00 -4.87 -2.42
C ASP A 128 11.21 -5.48 -1.70
N PHE A 129 11.29 -5.31 -0.38
CA PHE A 129 12.33 -5.93 0.44
C PHE A 129 12.28 -7.46 0.35
N LEU A 130 11.10 -8.08 0.50
CA LEU A 130 10.92 -9.53 0.43
C LEU A 130 11.31 -10.09 -0.95
N ALA A 131 10.84 -9.47 -2.02
CA ALA A 131 11.18 -9.85 -3.40
C ALA A 131 12.68 -9.78 -3.65
N SER A 132 13.33 -8.80 -3.08
CA SER A 132 14.78 -8.61 -3.18
C SER A 132 15.57 -9.66 -2.41
N ALA A 133 15.12 -9.98 -1.21
CA ALA A 133 15.74 -11.02 -0.41
C ALA A 133 15.65 -12.41 -1.11
N ILE A 134 14.50 -12.71 -1.71
CA ILE A 134 14.29 -13.94 -2.50
C ILE A 134 15.22 -13.95 -3.72
N ALA A 135 15.30 -12.87 -4.48
CA ALA A 135 16.16 -12.78 -5.65
C ALA A 135 17.64 -12.97 -5.31
N ILE A 136 18.12 -12.35 -4.22
CA ILE A 136 19.50 -12.50 -3.75
C ILE A 136 19.78 -13.96 -3.33
N SER A 137 18.86 -14.58 -2.61
CA SER A 137 18.99 -15.97 -2.18
C SER A 137 19.05 -16.92 -3.37
N TYR A 138 18.19 -16.72 -4.37
CA TYR A 138 18.18 -17.49 -5.60
C TYR A 138 19.51 -17.38 -6.37
N LEU A 139 20.04 -16.17 -6.53
CA LEU A 139 21.30 -15.93 -7.20
C LEU A 139 22.48 -16.57 -6.46
N ARG A 140 22.46 -16.60 -5.13
CA ARG A 140 23.51 -17.30 -4.34
C ARG A 140 23.46 -18.81 -4.56
N VAL A 141 22.27 -19.41 -4.61
CA VAL A 141 22.10 -20.85 -4.88
C VAL A 141 22.62 -21.20 -6.28
N LEU A 142 22.28 -20.40 -7.30
CA LEU A 142 22.77 -20.61 -8.66
C LEU A 142 24.29 -20.53 -8.74
N HIS A 143 24.90 -19.52 -8.12
CA HIS A 143 26.36 -19.37 -8.09
C HIS A 143 27.06 -20.52 -7.36
N TYR A 144 26.45 -21.04 -6.28
CA TYR A 144 26.97 -22.21 -5.57
C TYR A 144 26.94 -23.47 -6.45
N ILE A 145 25.86 -23.68 -7.22
CA ILE A 145 25.72 -24.82 -8.14
C ILE A 145 26.75 -24.72 -9.26
N ASP A 146 26.95 -23.54 -9.83
CA ASP A 146 27.89 -23.29 -10.92
C ASP A 146 29.34 -23.61 -10.50
N ILE A 147 29.74 -23.19 -9.30
CA ILE A 147 31.07 -23.53 -8.74
C ILE A 147 31.24 -25.04 -8.52
N LYS A 148 30.17 -25.75 -8.20
CA LYS A 148 30.24 -27.20 -7.88
C LYS A 148 30.28 -28.09 -9.14
N LEU A 149 29.81 -27.53 -10.27
CA LEU A 149 29.75 -28.21 -11.57
C LEU A 149 30.96 -27.92 -12.47
N SER A 150 31.74 -26.88 -12.13
CA SER A 150 33.02 -26.52 -12.76
C SER A 150 34.19 -27.19 -12.07
#